data_a6f2d9dd303ef5445a7cff22557b9f4b
#
_entry.id   a6f2d9dd303ef5445a7cff22557b9f4b
#
_cell.length_a   1.000
_cell.length_b   1.000
_cell.length_c   1.000
_cell.angle_alpha   90.00
_cell.angle_beta   90.00
_cell.angle_gamma   90.00
#
_symmetry.space_group_name_H-M   'P 1'
#
loop_
_entity.id
_entity.type
_entity.pdbx_description
1 polymer ?
#
loop_
_entity_poly.entity_id
_entity_poly.type
_entity_poly.pdbx_seq_one_letter_code
_entity_poly.pdbx_strand_id
1 'polypeptide(L)'
;EPGRSQRQISESRVANQACGGCHEKFEPLAYGLEVFDGIGRFHQFDDHGNQLRQDGSILFPFQRETVFYHTSAELMNLMAESDRVKQNLTWKLAQFVARRPLGQPDAIILDQIYQQAQHAGGTYTSVMRAIVQSDLVQKIKTETEDEN
;
A
#
# COMPACT_ATOMS: atom_id res chain seq x y z
N GLU A 1 -9.91 -24.93 7.77
CA GLU A 1 -9.62 -26.38 7.68
C GLU A 1 -8.50 -26.72 8.68
N PRO A 2 -8.69 -27.74 9.54
CA PRO A 2 -7.69 -28.08 10.56
C PRO A 2 -6.35 -28.43 9.94
N GLY A 3 -5.25 -27.89 10.50
CA GLY A 3 -3.88 -28.23 10.12
C GLY A 3 -3.33 -27.55 8.87
N ARG A 4 -4.11 -26.74 8.15
CA ARG A 4 -3.63 -25.98 7.00
C ARG A 4 -3.11 -24.62 7.43
N SER A 5 -1.99 -24.16 6.81
CA SER A 5 -1.51 -22.79 7.01
C SER A 5 -2.43 -21.77 6.34
N GLN A 6 -2.35 -20.50 6.77
CA GLN A 6 -3.09 -19.40 6.12
C GLN A 6 -2.72 -19.27 4.65
N ARG A 7 -1.45 -19.50 4.31
CA ARG A 7 -0.97 -19.51 2.93
C ARG A 7 -1.64 -20.59 2.09
N GLN A 8 -1.71 -21.83 2.57
CA GLN A 8 -2.37 -22.92 1.85
C GLN A 8 -3.87 -22.62 1.62
N ILE A 9 -4.53 -21.95 2.57
CA ILE A 9 -5.92 -21.51 2.43
C ILE A 9 -6.01 -20.41 1.37
N SER A 10 -5.10 -19.45 1.38
CA SER A 10 -5.02 -18.36 0.41
C SER A 10 -4.74 -18.89 -1.00
N GLU A 11 -3.73 -19.74 -1.16
CA GLU A 11 -3.38 -20.36 -2.44
C GLU A 11 -4.57 -21.15 -3.03
N SER A 12 -5.36 -21.82 -2.20
CA SER A 12 -6.57 -22.50 -2.67
C SER A 12 -7.69 -21.54 -3.11
N ARG A 13 -7.79 -20.33 -2.51
CA ARG A 13 -8.70 -19.28 -3.01
C ARG A 13 -8.25 -18.71 -4.33
N VAL A 14 -6.95 -18.46 -4.49
CA VAL A 14 -6.36 -17.99 -5.76
C VAL A 14 -6.60 -19.00 -6.87
N ALA A 15 -6.45 -20.30 -6.59
CA ALA A 15 -6.69 -21.37 -7.55
C ALA A 15 -8.19 -21.60 -7.87
N ASN A 16 -9.11 -21.07 -7.09
CA ASN A 16 -10.54 -21.26 -7.27
C ASN A 16 -11.09 -20.35 -8.39
N GLN A 17 -11.79 -20.91 -9.38
CA GLN A 17 -12.32 -20.14 -10.52
C GLN A 17 -13.26 -18.98 -10.12
N ALA A 18 -14.05 -19.14 -9.06
CA ALA A 18 -14.98 -18.10 -8.62
C ALA A 18 -14.29 -16.98 -7.82
N CYS A 19 -13.20 -17.28 -7.11
CA CYS A 19 -12.54 -16.36 -6.20
C CYS A 19 -11.21 -15.83 -6.78
N GLY A 20 -10.53 -16.62 -7.61
CA GLY A 20 -9.15 -16.38 -8.09
C GLY A 20 -9.01 -15.06 -8.83
N GLY A 21 -9.96 -14.70 -9.69
CA GLY A 21 -9.85 -13.48 -10.51
C GLY A 21 -9.67 -12.17 -9.71
N CYS A 22 -10.11 -12.15 -8.45
CA CYS A 22 -9.84 -11.04 -7.53
C CYS A 22 -8.63 -11.32 -6.63
N HIS A 23 -8.58 -12.52 -6.03
CA HIS A 23 -7.59 -12.87 -5.01
C HIS A 23 -6.16 -12.97 -5.55
N GLU A 24 -5.97 -13.41 -6.79
CA GLU A 24 -4.66 -13.47 -7.47
C GLU A 24 -3.94 -12.11 -7.56
N LYS A 25 -4.69 -11.01 -7.46
CA LYS A 25 -4.15 -9.65 -7.62
C LYS A 25 -3.51 -9.10 -6.36
N PHE A 26 -3.86 -9.61 -5.19
CA PHE A 26 -3.39 -9.05 -3.91
C PHE A 26 -2.86 -10.10 -2.92
N GLU A 27 -3.37 -11.33 -2.91
CA GLU A 27 -2.90 -12.33 -1.95
C GLU A 27 -1.42 -12.69 -2.14
N PRO A 28 -0.89 -12.88 -3.38
CA PRO A 28 0.53 -13.15 -3.56
C PRO A 28 1.46 -12.05 -3.04
N LEU A 29 0.99 -10.80 -3.01
CA LEU A 29 1.72 -9.69 -2.40
C LEU A 29 1.84 -9.86 -0.87
N ALA A 30 0.78 -10.36 -0.22
CA ALA A 30 0.76 -10.50 1.23
C ALA A 30 1.56 -11.72 1.75
N TYR A 31 1.91 -12.65 0.90
CA TYR A 31 2.62 -13.87 1.28
C TYR A 31 3.96 -13.61 1.99
N GLY A 32 4.68 -12.55 1.62
CA GLY A 32 5.91 -12.16 2.28
C GLY A 32 5.77 -11.75 3.75
N LEU A 33 4.55 -11.54 4.23
CA LEU A 33 4.24 -11.13 5.59
C LEU A 33 3.75 -12.29 6.47
N GLU A 34 3.60 -13.50 5.93
CA GLU A 34 3.09 -14.67 6.64
C GLU A 34 3.90 -14.99 7.91
N VAL A 35 5.19 -14.69 7.92
CA VAL A 35 6.10 -14.94 9.04
C VAL A 35 5.90 -13.99 10.22
N PHE A 36 5.03 -13.00 10.10
CA PHE A 36 4.73 -12.05 11.18
C PHE A 36 3.33 -12.25 11.71
N ASP A 37 3.18 -12.27 13.04
CA ASP A 37 1.87 -12.29 13.69
C ASP A 37 1.21 -10.89 13.73
N GLY A 38 0.01 -10.81 14.31
CA GLY A 38 -0.77 -9.59 14.41
C GLY A 38 -0.13 -8.44 15.20
N ILE A 39 0.96 -8.69 15.92
CA ILE A 39 1.75 -7.69 16.65
C ILE A 39 3.17 -7.54 16.09
N GLY A 40 3.45 -8.14 14.93
CA GLY A 40 4.72 -8.01 14.23
C GLY A 40 5.85 -8.89 14.74
N ARG A 41 5.58 -9.93 15.55
CA ARG A 41 6.61 -10.90 15.94
C ARG A 41 6.88 -11.86 14.81
N PHE A 42 8.15 -12.16 14.59
CA PHE A 42 8.60 -13.13 13.60
C PHE A 42 8.43 -14.57 14.12
N HIS A 43 7.87 -15.44 13.26
CA HIS A 43 7.70 -16.86 13.49
C HIS A 43 8.22 -17.67 12.30
N GLN A 44 8.79 -18.85 12.57
CA GLN A 44 9.20 -19.81 11.53
C GLN A 44 8.12 -20.86 11.26
N PHE A 45 7.26 -21.10 12.21
CA PHE A 45 6.18 -22.09 12.14
C PHE A 45 4.88 -21.48 12.67
N ASP A 46 3.75 -21.93 12.13
CA ASP A 46 2.43 -21.62 12.68
C ASP A 46 2.07 -22.52 13.87
N ASP A 47 0.90 -22.30 14.48
CA ASP A 47 0.40 -23.06 15.62
C ASP A 47 0.09 -24.53 15.29
N HIS A 48 0.07 -24.89 14.00
CA HIS A 48 -0.14 -26.25 13.51
C HIS A 48 1.18 -26.96 13.11
N GLY A 49 2.33 -26.26 13.27
CA GLY A 49 3.65 -26.77 12.90
C GLY A 49 3.98 -26.66 11.40
N ASN A 50 3.20 -25.93 10.62
CA ASN A 50 3.55 -25.65 9.22
C ASN A 50 4.69 -24.64 9.17
N GLN A 51 5.68 -24.90 8.33
CA GLN A 51 6.75 -23.94 8.06
C GLN A 51 6.20 -22.73 7.31
N LEU A 52 6.40 -21.53 7.86
CA LEU A 52 6.02 -20.27 7.25
C LEU A 52 7.05 -19.87 6.18
N ARG A 53 6.57 -19.23 5.11
CA ARG A 53 7.37 -18.84 3.95
C ARG A 53 7.31 -17.33 3.77
N GLN A 54 8.32 -16.75 3.09
CA GLN A 54 8.40 -15.31 2.85
C GLN A 54 8.31 -14.94 1.37
N ASP A 55 8.33 -15.93 0.48
CA ASP A 55 8.29 -15.72 -0.96
C ASP A 55 6.88 -15.37 -1.45
N GLY A 56 6.84 -14.59 -2.50
CA GLY A 56 5.60 -14.21 -3.15
C GLY A 56 5.85 -13.44 -4.44
N SER A 57 4.82 -12.71 -4.86
CA SER A 57 4.92 -11.90 -6.07
C SER A 57 4.05 -10.65 -6.00
N ILE A 58 4.43 -9.64 -6.75
CA ILE A 58 3.69 -8.38 -6.87
C ILE A 58 3.52 -8.00 -8.34
N LEU A 59 2.30 -7.70 -8.74
CA LEU A 59 2.00 -7.04 -9.99
C LEU A 59 1.61 -5.58 -9.68
N PHE A 60 2.52 -4.65 -9.93
CA PHE A 60 2.22 -3.24 -9.75
C PHE A 60 1.18 -2.77 -10.78
N PRO A 61 0.24 -1.88 -10.38
CA PRO A 61 -0.74 -1.32 -11.31
C PRO A 61 -0.07 -0.73 -12.55
N PHE A 62 -0.63 -1.06 -13.73
CA PHE A 62 -0.14 -0.65 -15.07
C PHE A 62 1.15 -1.32 -15.53
N GLN A 63 1.75 -2.23 -14.77
CA GLN A 63 2.81 -3.10 -15.24
C GLN A 63 2.25 -4.36 -15.87
N ARG A 64 3.00 -4.96 -16.79
CA ARG A 64 2.62 -6.21 -17.48
C ARG A 64 3.31 -7.42 -16.90
N GLU A 65 4.38 -7.23 -16.15
CA GLU A 65 5.22 -8.27 -15.61
C GLU A 65 5.08 -8.35 -14.09
N THR A 66 4.91 -9.56 -13.61
CA THR A 66 4.90 -9.87 -12.19
C THR A 66 6.34 -9.92 -11.69
N VAL A 67 6.63 -9.21 -10.60
CA VAL A 67 7.92 -9.25 -9.92
C VAL A 67 7.84 -10.24 -8.77
N PHE A 68 8.79 -11.18 -8.72
CA PHE A 68 8.90 -12.16 -7.63
C PHE A 68 9.86 -11.65 -6.56
N TYR A 69 9.61 -12.02 -5.33
CA TYR A 69 10.46 -11.76 -4.18
C TYR A 69 10.58 -13.02 -3.32
N HIS A 70 11.68 -13.17 -2.58
CA HIS A 70 11.98 -14.36 -1.77
C HIS A 70 11.97 -14.09 -0.27
N THR A 71 12.03 -12.82 0.13
CA THR A 71 12.02 -12.42 1.54
C THR A 71 11.13 -11.21 1.77
N SER A 72 10.65 -11.04 3.00
CA SER A 72 9.91 -9.84 3.41
C SER A 72 10.72 -8.56 3.20
N ALA A 73 12.05 -8.63 3.36
CA ALA A 73 12.94 -7.49 3.11
C ALA A 73 12.97 -7.09 1.63
N GLU A 74 13.05 -8.07 0.72
CA GLU A 74 12.95 -7.82 -0.72
C GLU A 74 11.60 -7.19 -1.09
N LEU A 75 10.49 -7.71 -0.52
CA LEU A 75 9.17 -7.11 -0.71
C LEU A 75 9.15 -5.64 -0.27
N MET A 76 9.69 -5.34 0.93
CA MET A 76 9.73 -3.95 1.42
C MET A 76 10.58 -3.04 0.53
N ASN A 77 11.69 -3.53 -0.02
CA ASN A 77 12.51 -2.78 -0.97
C ASN A 77 11.76 -2.49 -2.27
N LEU A 78 11.09 -3.50 -2.85
CA LEU A 78 10.25 -3.32 -4.04
C LEU A 78 9.15 -2.27 -3.82
N MET A 79 8.50 -2.31 -2.67
CA MET A 79 7.49 -1.31 -2.32
C MET A 79 8.09 0.08 -2.11
N ALA A 80 9.25 0.17 -1.45
CA ALA A 80 9.94 1.44 -1.20
C ALA A 80 10.48 2.10 -2.48
N GLU A 81 10.83 1.33 -3.50
CA GLU A 81 11.28 1.82 -4.81
C GLU A 81 10.11 2.24 -5.71
N SER A 82 8.92 1.73 -5.47
CA SER A 82 7.75 2.00 -6.30
C SER A 82 7.21 3.42 -6.11
N ASP A 83 7.28 4.23 -7.16
CA ASP A 83 6.68 5.58 -7.16
C ASP A 83 5.17 5.53 -6.91
N ARG A 84 4.50 4.48 -7.37
CA ARG A 84 3.06 4.29 -7.12
C ARG A 84 2.74 4.11 -5.64
N VAL A 85 3.58 3.37 -4.91
CA VAL A 85 3.44 3.21 -3.46
C VAL A 85 3.69 4.53 -2.74
N LYS A 86 4.74 5.26 -3.12
CA LYS A 86 5.07 6.58 -2.56
C LYS A 86 3.97 7.61 -2.81
N GLN A 87 3.42 7.67 -4.03
CA GLN A 87 2.28 8.53 -4.37
C GLN A 87 1.04 8.20 -3.53
N ASN A 88 0.72 6.91 -3.40
CA ASN A 88 -0.43 6.48 -2.62
C ASN A 88 -0.25 6.79 -1.12
N LEU A 89 0.96 6.61 -0.58
CA LEU A 89 1.28 6.99 0.79
C LEU A 89 1.11 8.51 1.00
N THR A 90 1.63 9.32 0.08
CA THR A 90 1.46 10.79 0.08
C THR A 90 -0.02 11.18 0.08
N TRP A 91 -0.82 10.53 -0.79
CA TRP A 91 -2.28 10.73 -0.82
C TRP A 91 -2.93 10.42 0.52
N LYS A 92 -2.62 9.26 1.12
CA LYS A 92 -3.21 8.84 2.39
C LYS A 92 -2.83 9.76 3.55
N LEU A 93 -1.58 10.22 3.59
CA LEU A 93 -1.13 11.20 4.58
C LEU A 93 -1.84 12.56 4.39
N ALA A 94 -1.96 13.03 3.15
CA ALA A 94 -2.68 14.26 2.84
C ALA A 94 -4.17 14.16 3.22
N GLN A 95 -4.81 13.03 2.93
CA GLN A 95 -6.20 12.76 3.31
C GLN A 95 -6.39 12.78 4.85
N PHE A 96 -5.45 12.18 5.58
CA PHE A 96 -5.46 12.20 7.04
C PHE A 96 -5.34 13.62 7.60
N VAL A 97 -4.42 14.43 7.07
CA VAL A 97 -4.23 15.83 7.50
C VAL A 97 -5.43 16.70 7.12
N ALA A 98 -5.98 16.55 5.92
CA ALA A 98 -7.13 17.30 5.44
C ALA A 98 -8.44 16.93 6.15
N ARG A 99 -8.48 15.80 6.88
CA ARG A 99 -9.66 15.25 7.58
C ARG A 99 -10.90 15.11 6.69
N ARG A 100 -10.71 14.91 5.39
CA ARG A 100 -11.77 14.66 4.42
C ARG A 100 -11.33 13.70 3.34
N PRO A 101 -12.24 13.02 2.66
CA PRO A 101 -11.90 12.29 1.45
C PRO A 101 -11.28 13.24 0.41
N LEU A 102 -10.22 12.77 -0.25
CA LEU A 102 -9.61 13.45 -1.39
C LEU A 102 -9.99 12.70 -2.66
N GLY A 103 -10.29 13.45 -3.71
CA GLY A 103 -10.78 12.91 -4.98
C GLY A 103 -10.13 13.54 -6.19
N GLN A 104 -10.74 13.35 -7.36
CA GLN A 104 -10.28 13.88 -8.63
C GLN A 104 -9.95 15.40 -8.61
N PRO A 105 -10.74 16.27 -7.95
CA PRO A 105 -10.42 17.69 -7.88
C PRO A 105 -9.12 18.02 -7.12
N ASP A 106 -8.67 17.10 -6.25
CA ASP A 106 -7.47 17.31 -5.45
C ASP A 106 -6.20 16.73 -6.14
N ALA A 107 -6.34 16.07 -7.30
CA ALA A 107 -5.26 15.32 -7.94
C ALA A 107 -4.05 16.20 -8.28
N ILE A 108 -4.28 17.42 -8.77
CA ILE A 108 -3.21 18.35 -9.15
C ILE A 108 -2.39 18.77 -7.92
N ILE A 109 -3.05 19.14 -6.83
CA ILE A 109 -2.35 19.56 -5.61
C ILE A 109 -1.62 18.38 -4.95
N LEU A 110 -2.16 17.18 -5.05
CA LEU A 110 -1.51 15.97 -4.54
C LEU A 110 -0.26 15.62 -5.33
N ASP A 111 -0.27 15.79 -6.67
CA ASP A 111 0.92 15.61 -7.48
C ASP A 111 1.99 16.66 -7.15
N GLN A 112 1.62 17.91 -6.98
CA GLN A 112 2.54 18.98 -6.55
C GLN A 112 3.19 18.66 -5.20
N ILE A 113 2.41 18.20 -4.21
CA ILE A 113 2.91 17.77 -2.90
C ILE A 113 3.91 16.62 -3.07
N TYR A 114 3.58 15.63 -3.88
CA TYR A 114 4.45 14.49 -4.14
C TYR A 114 5.78 14.94 -4.77
N GLN A 115 5.74 15.73 -5.84
CA GLN A 115 6.94 16.22 -6.52
C GLN A 115 7.81 17.06 -5.59
N GLN A 116 7.22 17.98 -4.82
CA GLN A 116 7.94 18.79 -3.85
C GLN A 116 8.64 17.93 -2.79
N ALA A 117 7.94 16.90 -2.28
CA ALA A 117 8.49 15.98 -1.30
C ALA A 117 9.66 15.17 -1.88
N GLN A 118 9.56 14.69 -3.14
CA GLN A 118 10.62 13.95 -3.81
C GLN A 118 11.87 14.82 -4.02
N HIS A 119 11.72 16.07 -4.48
CA HIS A 119 12.83 17.02 -4.62
C HIS A 119 13.52 17.34 -3.28
N ALA A 120 12.79 17.25 -2.17
CA ALA A 120 13.30 17.44 -0.80
C ALA A 120 13.81 16.14 -0.14
N GLY A 121 14.10 15.10 -0.94
CA GLY A 121 14.70 13.84 -0.50
C GLY A 121 13.71 12.69 -0.24
N GLY A 122 12.42 12.83 -0.52
CA GLY A 122 11.41 11.76 -0.48
C GLY A 122 11.18 11.14 0.91
N THR A 123 11.59 11.80 1.98
CA THR A 123 11.44 11.30 3.35
C THR A 123 10.02 11.57 3.88
N TYR A 124 9.62 10.84 4.94
CA TYR A 124 8.37 11.13 5.65
C TYR A 124 8.27 12.61 6.06
N THR A 125 9.35 13.17 6.59
CA THR A 125 9.39 14.59 6.99
C THR A 125 9.20 15.53 5.81
N SER A 126 9.78 15.24 4.65
CA SER A 126 9.59 16.05 3.44
C SER A 126 8.17 15.98 2.92
N VAL A 127 7.51 14.82 2.97
CA VAL A 127 6.10 14.65 2.62
C VAL A 127 5.21 15.46 3.56
N MET A 128 5.39 15.33 4.87
CA MET A 128 4.62 16.08 5.86
C MET A 128 4.78 17.59 5.71
N ARG A 129 6.01 18.07 5.45
CA ARG A 129 6.28 19.48 5.19
C ARG A 129 5.59 19.97 3.94
N ALA A 130 5.67 19.22 2.85
CA ALA A 130 4.99 19.57 1.60
C ALA A 130 3.47 19.63 1.76
N ILE A 131 2.86 18.71 2.51
CA ILE A 131 1.41 18.73 2.82
C ILE A 131 1.05 20.00 3.59
N VAL A 132 1.77 20.31 4.69
CA VAL A 132 1.47 21.46 5.54
C VAL A 132 1.65 22.79 4.80
N GLN A 133 2.61 22.87 3.89
CA GLN A 133 2.88 24.07 3.09
C GLN A 133 1.96 24.21 1.85
N SER A 134 1.18 23.18 1.52
CA SER A 134 0.33 23.18 0.34
C SER A 134 -0.96 23.97 0.53
N ASP A 135 -1.55 24.38 -0.58
CA ASP A 135 -2.88 25.00 -0.63
C ASP A 135 -3.98 24.09 -0.07
N LEU A 136 -3.75 22.78 -0.01
CA LEU A 136 -4.67 21.82 0.58
C LEU A 136 -4.95 22.13 2.07
N VAL A 137 -3.95 22.66 2.78
CA VAL A 137 -4.01 22.95 4.22
C VAL A 137 -4.10 24.45 4.46
N GLN A 138 -3.39 25.27 3.66
CA GLN A 138 -3.27 26.70 3.88
C GLN A 138 -4.48 27.50 3.42
N LYS A 139 -5.27 26.99 2.46
CA LYS A 139 -6.45 27.66 1.95
C LYS A 139 -7.73 27.06 2.51
N ILE A 140 -8.51 27.86 3.20
CA ILE A 140 -9.89 27.50 3.56
C ILE A 140 -10.72 27.63 2.29
N LYS A 141 -11.39 26.54 1.86
CA LYS A 141 -12.47 26.66 0.86
C LYS A 141 -13.62 27.42 1.53
N THR A 142 -13.80 28.66 1.19
CA THR A 142 -15.08 29.34 1.43
C THR A 142 -16.10 28.68 0.51
N GLU A 143 -17.07 27.98 1.06
CA GLU A 143 -18.29 27.63 0.32
C GLU A 143 -18.88 28.94 -0.16
N THR A 144 -18.83 29.20 -1.47
CA THR A 144 -19.71 30.18 -2.08
C THR A 144 -21.11 29.61 -1.93
N GLU A 145 -21.93 30.22 -1.07
CA GLU A 145 -23.36 29.99 -1.07
C GLU A 145 -23.82 30.29 -2.51
N ASP A 146 -24.12 29.26 -3.27
CA ASP A 146 -24.89 29.39 -4.49
C ASP A 146 -26.29 29.86 -4.06
N GLU A 147 -26.47 31.18 -4.06
CA GLU A 147 -27.80 31.79 -4.05
C GLU A 147 -28.53 31.36 -5.33
N ASN A 148 -29.60 30.57 -5.13
CA ASN A 148 -30.73 30.24 -6.00
C ASN A 148 -30.52 29.37 -7.21
#